data_286bdaf0df0a0d2d9c94c9191be64c5c
#
_entry.id   286bdaf0df0a0d2d9c94c9191be64c5c
#
_cell.length_a   1.000
_cell.length_b   1.000
_cell.length_c   1.000
_cell.angle_alpha   90.00
_cell.angle_beta   90.00
_cell.angle_gamma   90.00
#
_symmetry.space_group_name_H-M   'P 1'
#
loop_
_entity.id
_entity.type
_entity.pdbx_description
1 polymer ?
#
loop_
_entity_poly.entity_id
_entity_poly.type
_entity_poly.pdbx_seq_one_letter_code
_entity_poly.pdbx_strand_id
1 'polypeptide(L)'
;MPQSPNNRPLRLRLPLLLVPGLTAVCLAAAALGGAPAPVRISEAAIPNEPGEESPGGSATTRDSIDTREAFSHFSHGIGLEGEAKFKVGNAIFRKLWVSAPSSTTSSDGLGPLYNSRSCQSCHLKDGRGRPPAANFPADTAESMFLRLSIPPQNDEHRRLLAERHVNTINEPTYGEQLQNIAIQGLDNEGHMHIDYKEEPLALGDGTVVSLRRPTYSIEGLKYGPLHPDTMLSPRVAPPMIGVGLLEAIPEADIRTRADAGDKDKDGISGRTNEVWSAEHNKVALGRFGWKAGKPSVREQAAGAFAGDMGLSTPLVPNPSGDCTAAQPACLNAPNGNTERDGGLEVGAKLFDHVVFYSQNLAVPPRRNFNDPAVNRGKTLFYALRCQSCHTPSFTTGKVEGQPHLSKQKIWPYTDLLLHDMGEGLADNRPEGMADGREWRTAPLWGLGLTRLVSGHTQFLHDGRARSIEEAILWHAGEAKSARDGYAALSKADREALIKFVESL
;
A
#
# COMPACT_ATOMS: atom_id res chain seq x y z
N MET A 1 -67.12 -20.65 -34.48
CA MET A 1 -68.11 -20.06 -35.38
C MET A 1 -69.06 -19.17 -34.61
N PRO A 2 -69.44 -17.92 -35.05
CA PRO A 2 -69.17 -17.25 -36.32
C PRO A 2 -68.42 -15.90 -36.12
N GLN A 3 -67.68 -15.56 -37.08
CA GLN A 3 -67.79 -14.57 -38.19
C GLN A 3 -67.50 -13.11 -37.84
N SER A 4 -66.46 -12.65 -38.51
CA SER A 4 -66.04 -11.28 -38.81
C SER A 4 -67.10 -10.48 -39.58
N PRO A 5 -67.08 -9.12 -39.60
CA PRO A 5 -66.79 -8.52 -40.89
C PRO A 5 -65.80 -7.34 -40.86
N ASN A 6 -65.03 -7.36 -41.94
CA ASN A 6 -64.38 -6.31 -42.71
C ASN A 6 -64.81 -4.86 -42.44
N ASN A 7 -63.85 -3.92 -42.46
CA ASN A 7 -63.96 -2.69 -43.21
C ASN A 7 -62.57 -2.14 -43.64
N ARG A 8 -62.47 -1.77 -44.90
CA ARG A 8 -61.34 -1.33 -45.68
C ARG A 8 -61.03 0.19 -45.49
N PRO A 9 -59.84 0.66 -45.90
CA PRO A 9 -59.32 1.96 -45.55
C PRO A 9 -59.69 3.07 -46.53
N LEU A 10 -59.82 4.25 -45.96
CA LEU A 10 -59.88 5.51 -46.75
C LEU A 10 -58.45 6.01 -47.01
N ARG A 11 -58.13 6.14 -48.30
CA ARG A 11 -56.90 6.78 -48.78
C ARG A 11 -57.14 8.30 -48.85
N LEU A 12 -56.41 9.07 -48.04
CA LEU A 12 -56.23 10.50 -48.25
C LEU A 12 -54.84 10.74 -48.86
N ARG A 13 -54.83 11.33 -50.07
CA ARG A 13 -53.62 11.86 -50.72
C ARG A 13 -53.40 13.29 -50.22
N LEU A 14 -52.23 13.60 -49.64
CA LEU A 14 -51.74 14.98 -49.49
C LEU A 14 -50.41 15.14 -50.26
N PRO A 15 -50.17 16.33 -50.82
CA PRO A 15 -49.07 16.55 -51.74
C PRO A 15 -47.72 16.71 -51.10
N LEU A 16 -46.69 16.24 -51.80
CA LEU A 16 -45.29 16.42 -51.47
C LEU A 16 -44.90 17.90 -51.58
N LEU A 17 -44.50 18.51 -50.46
CA LEU A 17 -43.74 19.75 -50.48
C LEU A 17 -42.26 19.39 -50.18
N LEU A 18 -41.41 19.57 -51.20
CA LEU A 18 -39.97 19.49 -51.09
C LEU A 18 -39.46 20.68 -50.27
N VAL A 19 -38.84 20.42 -49.11
CA VAL A 19 -38.02 21.39 -48.36
C VAL A 19 -36.57 20.91 -48.47
N PRO A 20 -35.61 21.73 -48.91
CA PRO A 20 -34.20 21.32 -48.96
C PRO A 20 -33.64 21.26 -47.55
N GLY A 21 -33.23 20.05 -47.15
CA GLY A 21 -32.60 19.80 -45.87
C GLY A 21 -31.18 20.37 -45.81
N LEU A 22 -30.97 21.36 -44.91
CA LEU A 22 -29.64 21.69 -44.44
C LEU A 22 -29.23 20.60 -43.44
N THR A 23 -28.32 19.74 -43.83
CA THR A 23 -27.58 18.82 -42.93
C THR A 23 -26.61 19.67 -42.11
N ALA A 24 -27.00 20.06 -40.91
CA ALA A 24 -26.07 20.57 -39.91
C ALA A 24 -25.22 19.39 -39.40
N VAL A 25 -24.00 19.29 -39.88
CA VAL A 25 -22.95 18.43 -39.30
C VAL A 25 -22.54 19.11 -37.98
N CYS A 26 -23.07 18.64 -36.86
CA CYS A 26 -22.52 18.96 -35.53
C CYS A 26 -21.12 18.30 -35.42
N LEU A 27 -20.07 19.04 -35.75
CA LEU A 27 -18.73 18.75 -35.28
C LEU A 27 -18.75 18.99 -33.80
N ALA A 28 -18.81 17.90 -33.00
CA ALA A 28 -18.44 17.94 -31.63
C ALA A 28 -16.91 18.23 -31.54
N ALA A 29 -16.57 19.49 -31.31
CA ALA A 29 -15.21 19.86 -30.97
C ALA A 29 -14.93 19.23 -29.59
N ALA A 30 -14.23 18.09 -29.61
CA ALA A 30 -13.56 17.60 -28.42
C ALA A 30 -12.62 18.71 -27.98
N ALA A 31 -12.87 19.27 -26.80
CA ALA A 31 -11.95 20.19 -26.14
C ALA A 31 -10.64 19.41 -25.90
N LEU A 32 -9.70 19.51 -26.83
CA LEU A 32 -8.32 19.15 -26.61
C LEU A 32 -7.81 20.09 -25.51
N GLY A 33 -7.73 19.59 -24.29
CA GLY A 33 -7.01 20.29 -23.23
C GLY A 33 -5.63 20.65 -23.78
N GLY A 34 -5.30 21.96 -23.80
CA GLY A 34 -4.05 22.45 -24.31
C GLY A 34 -2.89 21.70 -23.68
N ALA A 35 -1.87 21.35 -24.47
CA ALA A 35 -0.65 20.75 -23.97
C ALA A 35 -0.12 21.59 -22.81
N PRO A 36 0.31 20.97 -21.69
CA PRO A 36 0.85 21.70 -20.55
C PRO A 36 2.06 22.54 -21.02
N ALA A 37 2.15 23.79 -20.49
CA ALA A 37 3.26 24.65 -20.83
C ALA A 37 4.59 23.97 -20.44
N PRO A 38 5.65 24.08 -21.27
CA PRO A 38 6.92 23.43 -20.98
C PRO A 38 7.48 23.94 -19.64
N VAL A 39 7.73 23.03 -18.71
CA VAL A 39 8.38 23.33 -17.43
C VAL A 39 9.81 23.79 -17.73
N ARG A 40 10.17 25.02 -17.32
CA ARG A 40 11.57 25.47 -17.37
C ARG A 40 12.36 24.71 -16.31
N ILE A 41 13.10 23.72 -16.76
CA ILE A 41 13.99 22.94 -15.89
C ILE A 41 15.25 23.75 -15.68
N SER A 42 15.61 23.99 -14.42
CA SER A 42 16.92 24.55 -14.08
C SER A 42 18.03 23.67 -14.66
N GLU A 43 18.98 24.22 -15.39
CA GLU A 43 20.15 23.49 -15.89
C GLU A 43 21.17 23.17 -14.79
N ALA A 44 21.03 23.81 -13.60
CA ALA A 44 21.92 23.56 -12.48
C ALA A 44 21.73 22.14 -11.93
N ALA A 45 22.78 21.33 -12.00
CA ALA A 45 22.76 19.97 -11.48
C ALA A 45 22.60 19.97 -9.94
N ILE A 46 21.75 19.10 -9.43
CA ILE A 46 21.65 18.83 -7.99
C ILE A 46 22.78 17.86 -7.62
N PRO A 47 23.75 18.26 -6.80
CA PRO A 47 24.87 17.39 -6.46
C PRO A 47 24.40 16.23 -5.58
N ASN A 48 25.16 15.13 -5.65
CA ASN A 48 24.99 14.05 -4.69
C ASN A 48 25.53 14.48 -3.33
N GLU A 49 24.81 14.12 -2.27
CA GLU A 49 25.26 14.38 -0.90
C GLU A 49 26.25 13.30 -0.46
N PRO A 50 27.25 13.65 0.37
CA PRO A 50 28.15 12.64 0.96
C PRO A 50 27.36 11.59 1.76
N GLY A 51 27.56 10.31 1.46
CA GLY A 51 26.90 9.19 2.11
C GLY A 51 25.56 8.78 1.48
N GLU A 52 25.04 9.53 0.51
CA GLU A 52 23.76 9.24 -0.15
C GLU A 52 23.81 7.92 -0.95
N GLU A 53 24.98 7.42 -1.31
CA GLU A 53 25.20 6.09 -1.89
C GLU A 53 24.83 4.95 -0.93
N SER A 54 24.81 5.25 0.37
CA SER A 54 24.45 4.33 1.45
C SER A 54 23.16 4.80 2.15
N PRO A 55 21.97 4.53 1.54
CA PRO A 55 20.73 5.19 1.95
C PRO A 55 20.22 4.80 3.34
N GLY A 56 20.71 3.70 3.92
CA GLY A 56 20.49 3.34 5.33
C GLY A 56 21.58 3.88 6.28
N GLY A 57 22.46 4.80 5.81
CA GLY A 57 23.63 5.24 6.57
C GLY A 57 24.60 4.07 6.79
N SER A 58 25.21 3.97 7.97
CA SER A 58 26.13 2.86 8.28
C SER A 58 25.43 1.51 8.42
N ALA A 59 24.08 1.47 8.54
CA ALA A 59 23.28 0.25 8.58
C ALA A 59 22.96 -0.32 7.18
N THR A 60 23.30 0.41 6.09
CA THR A 60 23.17 -0.11 4.71
C THR A 60 23.89 -1.45 4.58
N THR A 61 23.27 -2.45 3.92
CA THR A 61 23.90 -3.74 3.74
C THR A 61 25.19 -3.63 2.91
N ARG A 62 26.16 -4.48 3.22
CA ARG A 62 27.40 -4.68 2.45
C ARG A 62 27.40 -5.98 1.66
N ASP A 63 26.35 -6.78 1.81
CA ASP A 63 26.18 -8.01 1.07
C ASP A 63 25.79 -7.74 -0.39
N SER A 64 25.99 -8.75 -1.24
CA SER A 64 25.63 -8.64 -2.66
C SER A 64 24.13 -8.45 -2.82
N ILE A 65 23.76 -7.50 -3.67
CA ILE A 65 22.37 -7.19 -4.02
C ILE A 65 21.97 -7.65 -5.42
N ASP A 66 22.80 -8.49 -6.05
CA ASP A 66 22.58 -8.98 -7.43
C ASP A 66 21.71 -10.24 -7.48
N THR A 67 21.12 -10.63 -6.35
CA THR A 67 20.29 -11.82 -6.21
C THR A 67 18.90 -11.45 -5.68
N ARG A 68 17.98 -12.41 -5.72
CA ARG A 68 16.64 -12.27 -5.14
C ARG A 68 16.64 -12.04 -3.63
N GLU A 69 17.76 -12.27 -2.95
CA GLU A 69 17.92 -12.05 -1.50
C GLU A 69 18.29 -10.59 -1.16
N ALA A 70 18.34 -9.68 -2.14
CA ALA A 70 18.80 -8.30 -1.97
C ALA A 70 18.08 -7.52 -0.83
N PHE A 71 16.86 -7.93 -0.46
CA PHE A 71 16.09 -7.34 0.63
C PHE A 71 16.13 -8.16 1.94
N SER A 72 16.71 -9.36 1.93
CA SER A 72 16.73 -10.29 3.07
C SER A 72 17.99 -10.20 3.92
N HIS A 73 18.85 -9.22 3.67
CA HIS A 73 20.08 -9.00 4.43
C HIS A 73 19.79 -8.23 5.72
N PHE A 74 20.58 -8.49 6.76
CA PHE A 74 20.52 -7.75 8.00
C PHE A 74 21.29 -6.43 7.95
N SER A 75 20.89 -5.47 8.78
CA SER A 75 21.55 -4.18 8.93
C SER A 75 23.02 -4.34 9.31
N HIS A 76 23.91 -3.68 8.58
CA HIS A 76 25.33 -3.71 8.91
C HIS A 76 25.59 -3.16 10.32
N GLY A 77 26.49 -3.76 11.05
CA GLY A 77 26.80 -3.37 12.44
C GLY A 77 25.88 -3.97 13.51
N ILE A 78 24.97 -4.89 13.16
CA ILE A 78 24.05 -5.56 14.08
C ILE A 78 24.75 -6.43 15.16
N GLY A 79 26.00 -6.85 14.93
CA GLY A 79 26.79 -7.72 15.81
C GLY A 79 26.34 -9.18 15.85
N LEU A 80 27.17 -10.07 16.39
CA LEU A 80 26.93 -11.53 16.37
C LEU A 80 25.64 -11.94 17.08
N GLU A 81 25.31 -11.34 18.23
CA GLU A 81 24.06 -11.61 18.94
C GLU A 81 22.85 -11.14 18.14
N GLY A 82 22.93 -9.95 17.54
CA GLY A 82 21.89 -9.43 16.67
C GLY A 82 21.69 -10.27 15.42
N GLU A 83 22.77 -10.76 14.79
CA GLU A 83 22.70 -11.68 13.66
C GLU A 83 21.99 -13.00 14.06
N ALA A 84 22.28 -13.55 15.22
CA ALA A 84 21.60 -14.74 15.71
C ALA A 84 20.10 -14.48 15.92
N LYS A 85 19.73 -13.36 16.56
CA LYS A 85 18.32 -12.95 16.74
C LYS A 85 17.61 -12.75 15.41
N PHE A 86 18.28 -12.11 14.45
CA PHE A 86 17.75 -11.89 13.11
C PHE A 86 17.44 -13.22 12.40
N LYS A 87 18.34 -14.19 12.44
CA LYS A 87 18.13 -15.52 11.85
C LYS A 87 16.97 -16.28 12.49
N VAL A 88 16.79 -16.16 13.80
CA VAL A 88 15.63 -16.73 14.52
C VAL A 88 14.34 -16.03 14.06
N GLY A 89 14.34 -14.71 14.02
CA GLY A 89 13.19 -13.92 13.54
C GLY A 89 12.80 -14.27 12.09
N ASN A 90 13.80 -14.41 11.19
CA ASN A 90 13.59 -14.88 9.83
C ASN A 90 12.92 -16.26 9.78
N ALA A 91 13.39 -17.20 10.61
CA ALA A 91 12.81 -18.54 10.66
C ALA A 91 11.34 -18.51 11.05
N ILE A 92 10.95 -17.62 11.99
CA ILE A 92 9.55 -17.43 12.41
C ILE A 92 8.75 -16.72 11.31
N PHE A 93 9.30 -15.69 10.67
CA PHE A 93 8.69 -14.96 9.56
C PHE A 93 8.34 -15.87 8.36
N ARG A 94 9.17 -16.88 8.12
CA ARG A 94 9.01 -17.88 7.05
C ARG A 94 8.21 -19.10 7.47
N LYS A 95 7.92 -19.25 8.76
CA LYS A 95 7.22 -20.40 9.32
C LYS A 95 5.81 -20.52 8.72
N LEU A 96 5.47 -21.71 8.25
CA LEU A 96 4.10 -22.04 7.84
C LEU A 96 3.29 -22.48 9.05
N TRP A 97 2.27 -21.72 9.38
CA TRP A 97 1.30 -22.03 10.41
C TRP A 97 0.27 -23.03 9.90
N VAL A 98 -0.26 -23.85 10.81
CA VAL A 98 -1.28 -24.87 10.54
C VAL A 98 -2.42 -24.72 11.52
N SER A 99 -3.61 -25.20 11.14
CA SER A 99 -4.79 -25.18 12.03
C SER A 99 -4.58 -26.02 13.30
N ALA A 100 -5.17 -25.57 14.40
CA ALA A 100 -5.22 -26.33 15.65
C ALA A 100 -6.43 -27.31 15.64
N PRO A 101 -6.37 -28.44 16.41
CA PRO A 101 -5.16 -28.96 17.04
C PRO A 101 -4.24 -29.70 16.06
N SER A 102 -2.93 -29.56 16.23
CA SER A 102 -1.94 -30.25 15.41
C SER A 102 -0.88 -30.94 16.28
N SER A 103 -0.26 -32.01 15.75
CA SER A 103 0.90 -32.66 16.38
C SER A 103 2.11 -31.72 16.44
N THR A 104 2.15 -30.70 15.63
CA THR A 104 3.18 -29.64 15.59
C THR A 104 2.75 -28.45 16.45
N THR A 105 2.56 -28.64 17.76
CA THR A 105 2.04 -27.62 18.69
C THR A 105 2.84 -26.30 18.72
N SER A 106 4.06 -26.27 18.18
CA SER A 106 4.84 -25.03 18.04
C SER A 106 4.49 -24.22 16.78
N SER A 107 3.61 -24.73 15.92
CA SER A 107 3.25 -24.15 14.63
C SER A 107 1.75 -24.20 14.34
N ASP A 108 0.95 -24.71 15.27
CA ASP A 108 -0.51 -24.72 15.16
C ASP A 108 -1.13 -23.39 15.63
N GLY A 109 -2.44 -23.30 15.49
CA GLY A 109 -3.17 -22.08 15.85
C GLY A 109 -3.42 -21.11 14.71
N LEU A 110 -3.09 -21.49 13.45
CA LEU A 110 -3.55 -20.70 12.30
C LEU A 110 -5.05 -20.42 12.46
N GLY A 111 -5.42 -19.16 12.37
CA GLY A 111 -6.77 -18.70 12.64
C GLY A 111 -7.82 -19.37 11.76
N PRO A 112 -9.08 -19.37 12.20
CA PRO A 112 -10.17 -20.05 11.49
C PRO A 112 -10.37 -19.50 10.09
N LEU A 113 -10.26 -18.19 9.94
CA LEU A 113 -10.27 -17.45 8.68
C LEU A 113 -8.96 -16.70 8.54
N TYR A 114 -8.38 -16.68 7.35
CA TYR A 114 -7.08 -16.09 7.11
C TYR A 114 -6.84 -15.79 5.63
N ASN A 115 -5.81 -14.97 5.33
CA ASN A 115 -5.35 -14.70 3.96
C ASN A 115 -4.06 -15.43 3.63
N SER A 116 -3.21 -15.67 4.61
CA SER A 116 -1.91 -16.32 4.41
C SER A 116 -1.50 -17.18 5.60
N ARG A 117 -0.60 -18.13 5.35
CA ARG A 117 -0.06 -19.03 6.37
C ARG A 117 1.33 -18.63 6.86
N SER A 118 1.92 -17.58 6.31
CA SER A 118 3.21 -17.04 6.74
C SER A 118 3.40 -15.61 6.25
N CYS A 119 4.20 -14.83 6.96
CA CYS A 119 4.55 -13.47 6.53
C CYS A 119 5.28 -13.49 5.17
N GLN A 120 6.18 -14.48 4.97
CA GLN A 120 6.96 -14.64 3.75
C GLN A 120 6.11 -14.85 2.49
N SER A 121 4.92 -15.41 2.59
CA SER A 121 4.03 -15.64 1.44
C SER A 121 3.58 -14.31 0.81
N CYS A 122 3.29 -13.30 1.63
CA CYS A 122 2.89 -11.96 1.16
C CYS A 122 4.10 -11.07 0.88
N HIS A 123 5.17 -11.19 1.68
CA HIS A 123 6.42 -10.44 1.58
C HIS A 123 7.54 -11.34 1.03
N LEU A 124 7.35 -11.89 -0.18
CA LEU A 124 8.31 -12.82 -0.78
C LEU A 124 9.71 -12.19 -0.84
N LYS A 125 10.70 -12.83 -0.15
CA LYS A 125 12.06 -12.30 -0.03
C LYS A 125 12.11 -10.89 0.56
N ASP A 126 11.21 -10.59 1.50
CA ASP A 126 11.08 -9.29 2.17
C ASP A 126 10.70 -8.14 1.21
N GLY A 127 10.33 -8.50 -0.01
CA GLY A 127 9.86 -7.60 -1.05
C GLY A 127 8.39 -7.24 -0.92
N ARG A 128 7.85 -6.66 -1.98
CA ARG A 128 6.44 -6.26 -2.04
C ARG A 128 5.58 -7.33 -2.72
N GLY A 129 4.30 -7.35 -2.33
CA GLY A 129 3.26 -8.12 -2.98
C GLY A 129 2.81 -7.52 -4.32
N ARG A 130 1.92 -8.24 -4.99
CA ARG A 130 1.30 -7.87 -6.25
C ARG A 130 -0.21 -8.19 -6.23
N PRO A 131 -1.02 -7.55 -7.08
CA PRO A 131 -2.37 -8.03 -7.34
C PRO A 131 -2.32 -9.42 -7.99
N PRO A 132 -3.41 -10.20 -7.88
CA PRO A 132 -3.49 -11.49 -8.54
C PRO A 132 -3.31 -11.33 -10.06
N ALA A 133 -2.71 -12.34 -10.68
CA ALA A 133 -2.52 -12.37 -12.14
C ALA A 133 -3.84 -12.61 -12.89
N ALA A 134 -4.80 -13.26 -12.24
CA ALA A 134 -6.16 -13.50 -12.70
C ALA A 134 -7.10 -13.61 -11.49
N ASN A 135 -8.40 -13.47 -11.70
CA ASN A 135 -9.39 -13.65 -10.64
C ASN A 135 -9.47 -15.13 -10.21
N PHE A 136 -9.94 -15.34 -8.98
CA PHE A 136 -10.20 -16.69 -8.45
C PHE A 136 -11.08 -17.50 -9.44
N PRO A 137 -10.84 -18.82 -9.64
CA PRO A 137 -9.88 -19.67 -8.92
C PRO A 137 -8.47 -19.75 -9.52
N ALA A 138 -8.16 -19.01 -10.56
CA ALA A 138 -6.87 -19.10 -11.25
C ALA A 138 -5.70 -18.51 -10.44
N ASP A 139 -5.96 -17.51 -9.56
CA ASP A 139 -5.00 -16.97 -8.60
C ASP A 139 -5.72 -16.71 -7.25
N THR A 140 -5.06 -16.96 -6.14
CA THR A 140 -5.62 -16.82 -4.78
C THR A 140 -5.44 -15.43 -4.18
N ALA A 141 -4.77 -14.52 -4.86
CA ALA A 141 -4.49 -13.15 -4.39
C ALA A 141 -3.74 -13.09 -3.05
N GLU A 142 -2.85 -14.04 -2.74
CA GLU A 142 -2.23 -14.21 -1.43
C GLU A 142 -1.52 -12.97 -0.88
N SER A 143 -1.00 -12.09 -1.74
CA SER A 143 -0.25 -10.89 -1.32
C SER A 143 -0.99 -9.56 -1.54
N MET A 144 -2.31 -9.64 -1.72
CA MET A 144 -3.21 -8.48 -1.85
C MET A 144 -4.48 -8.72 -1.06
N PHE A 145 -4.88 -7.74 -0.25
CA PHE A 145 -6.06 -7.81 0.62
C PHE A 145 -7.08 -6.74 0.24
N LEU A 146 -8.36 -7.02 0.53
CA LEU A 146 -9.41 -6.01 0.61
C LEU A 146 -9.67 -5.68 2.08
N ARG A 147 -9.32 -4.47 2.51
CA ARG A 147 -9.76 -3.92 3.78
C ARG A 147 -11.20 -3.49 3.66
N LEU A 148 -11.99 -3.78 4.70
CA LEU A 148 -13.42 -3.52 4.75
C LEU A 148 -13.71 -2.54 5.88
N SER A 149 -14.65 -1.64 5.68
CA SER A 149 -15.20 -0.79 6.74
C SER A 149 -16.53 -0.19 6.30
N ILE A 150 -17.26 0.36 7.27
CA ILE A 150 -18.48 1.12 7.05
C ILE A 150 -18.36 2.51 7.66
N PRO A 151 -19.15 3.49 7.21
CA PRO A 151 -19.26 4.77 7.92
C PRO A 151 -19.82 4.57 9.35
N PRO A 152 -19.57 5.49 10.29
CA PRO A 152 -20.10 5.40 11.65
C PRO A 152 -21.63 5.41 11.66
N GLN A 153 -22.25 4.37 12.22
CA GLN A 153 -23.69 4.14 12.22
C GLN A 153 -24.40 4.73 13.44
N ASN A 154 -23.67 5.01 14.53
CA ASN A 154 -24.23 5.44 15.80
C ASN A 154 -23.25 6.36 16.57
N ASP A 155 -23.67 6.88 17.72
CA ASP A 155 -22.85 7.80 18.52
C ASP A 155 -21.61 7.12 19.12
N GLU A 156 -21.72 5.84 19.47
CA GLU A 156 -20.57 5.07 19.95
C GLU A 156 -19.48 4.93 18.86
N HIS A 157 -19.86 4.61 17.62
CA HIS A 157 -18.91 4.59 16.50
C HIS A 157 -18.24 5.95 16.31
N ARG A 158 -19.01 7.05 16.38
CA ARG A 158 -18.48 8.42 16.27
C ARG A 158 -17.53 8.73 17.42
N ARG A 159 -17.85 8.31 18.63
CA ARG A 159 -17.02 8.50 19.82
C ARG A 159 -15.69 7.76 19.71
N LEU A 160 -15.71 6.46 19.35
CA LEU A 160 -14.50 5.63 19.19
C LEU A 160 -13.54 6.22 18.14
N LEU A 161 -14.06 6.70 17.01
CA LEU A 161 -13.28 7.37 15.98
C LEU A 161 -12.72 8.72 16.45
N ALA A 162 -13.53 9.55 17.14
CA ALA A 162 -13.10 10.84 17.64
C ALA A 162 -12.03 10.74 18.72
N GLU A 163 -12.13 9.74 19.60
CA GLU A 163 -11.14 9.41 20.62
C GLU A 163 -9.95 8.62 20.06
N ARG A 164 -10.01 8.23 18.77
CA ARG A 164 -8.99 7.46 18.04
C ARG A 164 -8.72 6.09 18.62
N HIS A 165 -9.65 5.52 19.38
CA HIS A 165 -9.56 4.15 19.88
C HIS A 165 -9.60 3.12 18.74
N VAL A 166 -10.22 3.47 17.63
CA VAL A 166 -10.23 2.71 16.37
C VAL A 166 -9.91 3.65 15.19
N ASN A 167 -9.31 3.11 14.15
CA ASN A 167 -9.04 3.86 12.93
C ASN A 167 -10.21 3.83 11.94
N THR A 168 -11.08 2.80 12.04
CA THR A 168 -12.21 2.53 11.15
C THR A 168 -13.31 1.83 11.92
N ILE A 169 -14.52 1.84 11.38
CA ILE A 169 -15.59 0.94 11.85
C ILE A 169 -15.64 -0.26 10.91
N ASN A 170 -15.42 -1.44 11.46
CA ASN A 170 -15.37 -2.68 10.70
C ASN A 170 -16.71 -3.01 10.04
N GLU A 171 -16.68 -3.74 8.95
CA GLU A 171 -17.87 -4.34 8.36
C GLU A 171 -18.48 -5.34 9.34
N PRO A 172 -19.79 -5.27 9.67
CA PRO A 172 -20.36 -6.03 10.80
C PRO A 172 -20.38 -7.55 10.60
N THR A 173 -20.35 -8.03 9.35
CA THR A 173 -20.37 -9.46 9.02
C THR A 173 -18.97 -10.02 8.77
N TYR A 174 -18.12 -9.24 8.11
CA TYR A 174 -16.83 -9.67 7.54
C TYR A 174 -15.60 -9.04 8.20
N GLY A 175 -15.78 -8.21 9.23
CA GLY A 175 -14.66 -7.62 9.98
C GLY A 175 -13.92 -6.49 9.24
N GLU A 176 -12.62 -6.37 9.49
CA GLU A 176 -11.77 -5.33 8.93
C GLU A 176 -11.19 -5.70 7.56
N GLN A 177 -11.11 -7.01 7.26
CA GLN A 177 -10.43 -7.54 6.08
C GLN A 177 -11.13 -8.78 5.54
N LEU A 178 -11.35 -8.85 4.22
CA LEU A 178 -11.91 -10.05 3.58
C LEU A 178 -10.94 -11.24 3.74
N GLN A 179 -11.41 -12.31 4.38
CA GLN A 179 -10.66 -13.55 4.59
C GLN A 179 -11.00 -14.58 3.49
N ASN A 180 -10.09 -14.73 2.55
CA ASN A 180 -10.32 -15.56 1.35
C ASN A 180 -9.99 -17.05 1.54
N ILE A 181 -9.49 -17.45 2.71
CA ILE A 181 -9.16 -18.84 3.05
C ILE A 181 -9.72 -19.17 4.44
N ALA A 182 -10.08 -20.43 4.65
CA ALA A 182 -10.56 -20.96 5.93
C ALA A 182 -9.85 -22.26 6.29
N ILE A 183 -9.84 -22.61 7.57
CA ILE A 183 -9.46 -23.96 8.01
C ILE A 183 -10.48 -25.00 7.57
N GLN A 184 -10.09 -26.26 7.61
CA GLN A 184 -11.00 -27.35 7.24
C GLN A 184 -12.27 -27.35 8.11
N GLY A 185 -13.43 -27.43 7.45
CA GLY A 185 -14.75 -27.46 8.09
C GLY A 185 -15.43 -26.10 8.23
N LEU A 186 -14.76 -25.02 7.82
CA LEU A 186 -15.34 -23.68 7.71
C LEU A 186 -15.35 -23.22 6.25
N ASP A 187 -16.31 -22.36 5.92
CA ASP A 187 -16.31 -21.62 4.66
C ASP A 187 -15.40 -20.38 4.77
N ASN A 188 -14.72 -20.02 3.69
CA ASN A 188 -14.08 -18.71 3.57
C ASN A 188 -15.17 -17.63 3.42
N GLU A 189 -14.77 -16.37 3.50
CA GLU A 189 -15.73 -15.26 3.40
C GLU A 189 -16.17 -14.95 1.97
N GLY A 190 -15.30 -15.15 1.02
CA GLY A 190 -15.49 -14.85 -0.40
C GLY A 190 -14.15 -14.61 -1.08
N HIS A 191 -14.20 -14.13 -2.31
CA HIS A 191 -13.01 -13.87 -3.13
C HIS A 191 -13.07 -12.49 -3.74
N MET A 192 -11.94 -11.79 -3.70
CA MET A 192 -11.77 -10.51 -4.42
C MET A 192 -11.85 -10.76 -5.93
N HIS A 193 -12.58 -9.90 -6.62
CA HIS A 193 -12.64 -9.84 -8.08
C HIS A 193 -12.18 -8.46 -8.55
N ILE A 194 -11.35 -8.43 -9.59
CA ILE A 194 -10.78 -7.20 -10.15
C ILE A 194 -11.08 -7.13 -11.64
N ASP A 195 -11.78 -6.07 -12.04
CA ASP A 195 -11.92 -5.67 -13.42
C ASP A 195 -10.98 -4.53 -13.74
N TYR A 196 -10.29 -4.59 -14.87
CA TYR A 196 -9.39 -3.54 -15.33
C TYR A 196 -9.90 -2.87 -16.61
N LYS A 197 -9.94 -1.55 -16.58
CA LYS A 197 -10.17 -0.73 -17.77
C LYS A 197 -8.88 0.00 -18.15
N GLU A 198 -8.45 -0.14 -19.38
CA GLU A 198 -7.31 0.60 -19.91
C GLU A 198 -7.71 2.04 -20.26
N GLU A 199 -6.92 3.01 -19.80
CA GLU A 199 -7.14 4.45 -20.02
C GLU A 199 -5.89 5.05 -20.69
N PRO A 200 -5.94 5.34 -21.99
CA PRO A 200 -4.79 5.91 -22.68
C PRO A 200 -4.55 7.35 -22.26
N LEU A 201 -3.28 7.69 -21.98
CA LEU A 201 -2.81 9.03 -21.64
C LEU A 201 -1.75 9.46 -22.65
N ALA A 202 -1.99 10.54 -23.36
CA ALA A 202 -1.01 11.14 -24.27
C ALA A 202 -0.01 12.02 -23.49
N LEU A 203 1.27 11.82 -23.74
CA LEU A 203 2.37 12.64 -23.19
C LEU A 203 2.70 13.80 -24.15
N GLY A 204 3.48 14.79 -23.68
CA GLY A 204 3.81 15.99 -24.41
C GLY A 204 4.56 15.77 -25.74
N ASP A 205 5.27 14.66 -25.88
CA ASP A 205 5.97 14.26 -27.11
C ASP A 205 5.14 13.36 -28.05
N GLY A 206 3.84 13.16 -27.74
CA GLY A 206 2.94 12.30 -28.51
C GLY A 206 3.00 10.82 -28.15
N THR A 207 3.87 10.39 -27.24
CA THR A 207 3.85 9.01 -26.70
C THR A 207 2.53 8.77 -25.98
N VAL A 208 1.91 7.60 -26.17
CA VAL A 208 0.70 7.20 -25.46
C VAL A 208 1.06 6.10 -24.46
N VAL A 209 0.75 6.35 -23.19
CA VAL A 209 0.88 5.37 -22.10
C VAL A 209 -0.53 4.90 -21.73
N SER A 210 -0.76 3.60 -21.68
CA SER A 210 -2.03 3.05 -21.23
C SER A 210 -1.98 2.82 -19.73
N LEU A 211 -2.84 3.50 -18.96
CA LEU A 211 -3.01 3.30 -17.53
C LEU A 211 -4.14 2.32 -17.31
N ARG A 212 -3.99 1.41 -16.32
CA ARG A 212 -5.08 0.46 -16.05
C ARG A 212 -5.81 0.85 -14.75
N ARG A 213 -7.10 1.19 -14.89
CA ARG A 213 -7.99 1.50 -13.76
C ARG A 213 -8.65 0.25 -13.24
N PRO A 214 -8.42 -0.18 -11.99
CA PRO A 214 -9.12 -1.29 -11.37
C PRO A 214 -10.50 -0.88 -10.86
N THR A 215 -11.42 -1.85 -10.88
CA THR A 215 -12.67 -1.85 -10.13
C THR A 215 -12.72 -3.13 -9.31
N TYR A 216 -13.05 -3.02 -8.01
CA TYR A 216 -13.01 -4.13 -7.07
C TYR A 216 -14.43 -4.53 -6.67
N SER A 217 -14.65 -5.83 -6.57
CA SER A 217 -15.87 -6.43 -6.01
C SER A 217 -15.53 -7.70 -5.25
N ILE A 218 -16.50 -8.27 -4.55
CA ILE A 218 -16.35 -9.53 -3.83
C ILE A 218 -17.35 -10.53 -4.40
N GLU A 219 -16.89 -11.72 -4.74
CA GLU A 219 -17.69 -12.82 -5.23
C GLU A 219 -17.76 -13.95 -4.22
N GLY A 220 -18.84 -14.71 -4.25
CA GLY A 220 -19.00 -15.94 -3.48
C GLY A 220 -19.09 -15.73 -1.96
N LEU A 221 -19.67 -14.62 -1.51
CA LEU A 221 -19.93 -14.33 -0.08
C LEU A 221 -20.67 -15.50 0.60
N LYS A 222 -20.18 -15.96 1.77
CA LYS A 222 -20.70 -17.15 2.48
C LYS A 222 -21.47 -16.83 3.76
N TYR A 223 -21.32 -15.63 4.32
CA TYR A 223 -21.92 -15.25 5.60
C TYR A 223 -23.04 -14.22 5.46
N GLY A 224 -23.57 -14.05 4.26
CA GLY A 224 -24.65 -13.11 3.93
C GLY A 224 -24.17 -11.92 3.10
N PRO A 225 -25.05 -10.94 2.82
CA PRO A 225 -24.67 -9.76 2.05
C PRO A 225 -23.78 -8.83 2.88
N LEU A 226 -22.91 -8.07 2.19
CA LEU A 226 -22.21 -6.94 2.78
C LEU A 226 -23.19 -5.86 3.25
N HIS A 227 -22.81 -5.10 4.25
CA HIS A 227 -23.50 -3.86 4.58
C HIS A 227 -23.53 -2.93 3.35
N PRO A 228 -24.66 -2.25 3.03
CA PRO A 228 -24.81 -1.47 1.80
C PRO A 228 -23.77 -0.33 1.65
N ASP A 229 -23.28 0.19 2.77
CA ASP A 229 -22.26 1.26 2.78
C ASP A 229 -20.83 0.73 2.94
N THR A 230 -20.58 -0.56 2.66
CA THR A 230 -19.24 -1.13 2.76
C THR A 230 -18.27 -0.47 1.79
N MET A 231 -17.16 0.01 2.32
CA MET A 231 -16.03 0.57 1.59
C MET A 231 -14.94 -0.48 1.42
N LEU A 232 -14.43 -0.63 0.19
CA LEU A 232 -13.38 -1.57 -0.17
C LEU A 232 -12.07 -0.83 -0.38
N SER A 233 -11.01 -1.25 0.31
CA SER A 233 -9.67 -0.68 0.15
C SER A 233 -8.66 -1.77 -0.20
N PRO A 234 -8.26 -1.87 -1.48
CA PRO A 234 -7.31 -2.87 -1.95
C PRO A 234 -5.88 -2.51 -1.54
N ARG A 235 -5.13 -3.48 -1.02
CA ARG A 235 -3.77 -3.23 -0.53
C ARG A 235 -2.84 -4.40 -0.80
N VAL A 236 -1.75 -4.15 -1.53
CA VAL A 236 -0.65 -5.11 -1.65
C VAL A 236 0.30 -4.99 -0.46
N ALA A 237 0.96 -6.07 -0.09
CA ALA A 237 1.99 -6.06 0.93
C ALA A 237 3.15 -5.10 0.54
N PRO A 238 3.56 -4.13 1.38
CA PRO A 238 4.69 -3.24 1.10
C PRO A 238 6.03 -3.96 1.28
N PRO A 239 7.15 -3.44 0.71
CA PRO A 239 8.48 -3.96 0.99
C PRO A 239 8.86 -3.72 2.46
N MET A 240 9.71 -4.61 3.01
CA MET A 240 10.05 -4.64 4.44
C MET A 240 11.36 -3.94 4.79
N ILE A 241 12.20 -3.57 3.80
CA ILE A 241 13.53 -2.99 4.05
C ILE A 241 13.46 -1.65 4.78
N GLY A 242 14.37 -1.43 5.72
CA GLY A 242 14.59 -0.15 6.39
C GLY A 242 13.48 0.30 7.35
N VAL A 243 12.46 -0.53 7.65
CA VAL A 243 11.36 -0.10 8.53
C VAL A 243 11.82 0.29 9.93
N GLY A 244 12.88 -0.33 10.48
CA GLY A 244 13.46 0.09 11.76
C GLY A 244 14.15 1.45 11.69
N LEU A 245 14.75 1.82 10.56
CA LEU A 245 15.29 3.16 10.33
C LEU A 245 14.17 4.20 10.21
N LEU A 246 13.06 3.88 9.52
CA LEU A 246 11.88 4.76 9.47
C LEU A 246 11.24 4.95 10.85
N GLU A 247 11.16 3.88 11.64
CA GLU A 247 10.68 3.94 13.03
C GLU A 247 11.55 4.86 13.89
N ALA A 248 12.86 4.85 13.65
CA ALA A 248 13.84 5.62 14.39
C ALA A 248 13.89 7.12 14.03
N ILE A 249 13.19 7.59 13.00
CA ILE A 249 13.09 9.02 12.68
C ILE A 249 12.39 9.73 13.86
N PRO A 250 12.95 10.82 14.43
CA PRO A 250 12.29 11.57 15.47
C PRO A 250 10.91 12.07 15.04
N GLU A 251 9.92 11.94 15.91
CA GLU A 251 8.55 12.37 15.61
C GLU A 251 8.47 13.86 15.28
N ALA A 252 9.27 14.69 15.97
CA ALA A 252 9.35 16.11 15.70
C ALA A 252 9.78 16.43 14.26
N ASP A 253 10.69 15.63 13.68
CA ASP A 253 11.20 15.85 12.33
C ASP A 253 10.13 15.55 11.26
N ILE A 254 9.24 14.62 11.54
CA ILE A 254 8.08 14.34 10.68
C ILE A 254 7.03 15.45 10.83
N ARG A 255 6.70 15.82 12.08
CA ARG A 255 5.67 16.83 12.37
C ARG A 255 6.02 18.21 11.84
N THR A 256 7.30 18.60 11.83
CA THR A 256 7.74 19.89 11.27
C THR A 256 7.59 20.02 9.77
N ARG A 257 7.37 18.90 9.06
CA ARG A 257 7.14 18.89 7.60
C ARG A 257 5.66 18.95 7.25
N ALA A 258 4.77 18.72 8.23
CA ALA A 258 3.34 18.78 8.00
C ALA A 258 2.87 20.24 7.84
N ASP A 259 2.13 20.51 6.80
CA ASP A 259 1.45 21.78 6.55
C ASP A 259 0.00 21.60 6.15
N ALA A 260 -0.79 20.99 7.04
CA ALA A 260 -2.20 20.66 6.81
C ALA A 260 -3.08 21.83 6.31
N GLY A 261 -2.62 23.06 6.44
CA GLY A 261 -3.31 24.27 6.00
C GLY A 261 -2.74 24.89 4.74
N ASP A 262 -1.75 24.27 4.09
CA ASP A 262 -1.05 24.82 2.92
C ASP A 262 -0.68 26.29 3.11
N LYS A 263 0.04 26.59 4.20
CA LYS A 263 0.34 27.98 4.64
C LYS A 263 1.26 28.70 3.68
N ASP A 264 2.18 27.96 3.07
CA ASP A 264 3.11 28.49 2.07
C ASP A 264 2.47 28.59 0.67
N LYS A 265 1.25 28.06 0.51
CA LYS A 265 0.43 28.09 -0.72
C LYS A 265 1.11 27.42 -1.91
N ASP A 266 1.82 26.36 -1.65
CA ASP A 266 2.49 25.60 -2.70
C ASP A 266 1.62 24.47 -3.28
N GLY A 267 0.43 24.26 -2.70
CA GLY A 267 -0.54 23.24 -3.12
C GLY A 267 -0.28 21.86 -2.54
N ILE A 268 0.63 21.76 -1.56
CA ILE A 268 1.01 20.50 -0.90
C ILE A 268 0.80 20.65 0.60
N SER A 269 -0.21 19.99 1.15
CA SER A 269 -0.56 20.14 2.56
C SER A 269 0.25 19.20 3.47
N GLY A 270 0.35 17.94 3.18
CA GLY A 270 0.99 16.94 4.01
C GLY A 270 0.45 16.88 5.45
N ARG A 271 -0.15 15.77 5.87
CA ARG A 271 -0.74 15.64 7.22
C ARG A 271 -0.18 14.43 7.96
N THR A 272 -0.04 14.54 9.29
CA THR A 272 0.21 13.37 10.14
C THR A 272 -1.07 12.54 10.28
N ASN A 273 -0.94 11.22 10.41
CA ASN A 273 -2.02 10.39 10.94
C ASN A 273 -1.78 10.17 12.44
N GLU A 274 -2.75 10.53 13.26
CA GLU A 274 -2.71 10.31 14.70
C GLU A 274 -3.57 9.09 15.02
N VAL A 275 -2.97 8.05 15.58
CA VAL A 275 -3.59 6.76 15.78
C VAL A 275 -3.43 6.26 17.22
N TRP A 276 -4.29 5.36 17.66
CA TRP A 276 -4.14 4.73 18.97
C TRP A 276 -2.98 3.75 18.96
N SER A 277 -2.08 3.91 19.92
CA SER A 277 -1.05 2.93 20.24
C SER A 277 -1.55 2.00 21.35
N ALA A 278 -1.80 0.75 21.00
CA ALA A 278 -2.15 -0.28 21.98
C ALA A 278 -0.98 -0.60 22.94
N GLU A 279 0.26 -0.52 22.44
CA GLU A 279 1.47 -0.73 23.24
C GLU A 279 1.64 0.32 24.32
N HIS A 280 1.32 1.57 24.02
CA HIS A 280 1.55 2.69 24.94
C HIS A 280 0.27 3.26 25.55
N ASN A 281 -0.90 2.74 25.20
CA ASN A 281 -2.21 3.19 25.66
C ASN A 281 -2.42 4.71 25.51
N LYS A 282 -2.06 5.25 24.35
CA LYS A 282 -2.17 6.69 24.01
C LYS A 282 -2.25 6.91 22.51
N VAL A 283 -2.67 8.10 22.12
CA VAL A 283 -2.54 8.55 20.72
C VAL A 283 -1.07 8.79 20.38
N ALA A 284 -0.64 8.31 19.22
CA ALA A 284 0.73 8.39 18.71
C ALA A 284 0.74 8.69 17.22
N LEU A 285 1.90 9.16 16.71
CA LEU A 285 2.10 9.37 15.30
C LEU A 285 2.12 8.05 14.54
N GLY A 286 1.19 7.87 13.60
CA GLY A 286 1.19 6.76 12.65
C GLY A 286 2.32 6.86 11.62
N ARG A 287 2.94 5.73 11.30
CA ARG A 287 4.10 5.65 10.38
C ARG A 287 3.99 4.55 9.35
N PHE A 288 3.32 3.43 9.71
CA PHE A 288 3.29 2.19 8.93
C PHE A 288 1.90 1.90 8.37
N GLY A 289 1.86 1.02 7.37
CA GLY A 289 0.71 0.82 6.52
C GLY A 289 0.58 1.91 5.43
N TRP A 290 -0.29 1.69 4.46
CA TRP A 290 -0.47 2.58 3.31
C TRP A 290 -1.07 3.95 3.67
N LYS A 291 -1.79 4.03 4.80
CA LYS A 291 -2.38 5.27 5.34
C LYS A 291 -1.80 5.64 6.71
N ALA A 292 -0.57 5.19 7.03
CA ALA A 292 0.06 5.45 8.33
C ALA A 292 -0.81 5.05 9.53
N GLY A 293 -1.51 3.91 9.43
CA GLY A 293 -2.48 3.45 10.43
C GLY A 293 -1.86 2.77 11.67
N LYS A 294 -0.53 2.55 11.70
CA LYS A 294 0.19 1.93 12.82
C LYS A 294 1.40 2.77 13.23
N PRO A 295 1.63 2.98 14.54
CA PRO A 295 2.71 3.84 15.04
C PRO A 295 4.07 3.16 15.06
N SER A 296 4.13 1.83 15.21
CA SER A 296 5.37 1.06 15.38
C SER A 296 5.40 -0.20 14.52
N VAL A 297 6.61 -0.71 14.25
CA VAL A 297 6.82 -2.02 13.60
C VAL A 297 6.19 -3.13 14.44
N ARG A 298 6.24 -3.00 15.77
CA ARG A 298 5.66 -3.95 16.71
C ARG A 298 4.13 -4.04 16.54
N GLU A 299 3.44 -2.91 16.50
CA GLU A 299 1.99 -2.88 16.31
C GLU A 299 1.56 -3.27 14.88
N GLN A 300 2.37 -2.95 13.88
CA GLN A 300 2.15 -3.44 12.52
C GLN A 300 2.26 -4.97 12.44
N ALA A 301 3.28 -5.55 13.08
CA ALA A 301 3.46 -7.01 13.14
C ALA A 301 2.30 -7.69 13.89
N ALA A 302 1.85 -7.14 15.02
CA ALA A 302 0.71 -7.67 15.76
C ALA A 302 -0.58 -7.65 14.93
N GLY A 303 -0.81 -6.55 14.21
CA GLY A 303 -1.95 -6.43 13.30
C GLY A 303 -1.90 -7.45 12.15
N ALA A 304 -0.71 -7.73 11.60
CA ALA A 304 -0.53 -8.73 10.55
C ALA A 304 -0.74 -10.18 11.09
N PHE A 305 -0.23 -10.50 12.27
CA PHE A 305 -0.50 -11.80 12.89
C PHE A 305 -2.01 -12.03 13.08
N ALA A 306 -2.72 -11.04 13.61
CA ALA A 306 -4.15 -11.14 13.87
C ALA A 306 -4.98 -11.10 12.57
N GLY A 307 -4.79 -10.10 11.72
CA GLY A 307 -5.63 -9.88 10.54
C GLY A 307 -5.34 -10.81 9.37
N ASP A 308 -4.04 -11.13 9.12
CA ASP A 308 -3.67 -11.89 7.93
C ASP A 308 -3.61 -13.40 8.19
N MET A 309 -3.36 -13.82 9.46
CA MET A 309 -3.18 -15.22 9.86
C MET A 309 -4.10 -15.68 11.00
N GLY A 310 -4.84 -14.74 11.61
CA GLY A 310 -5.74 -15.04 12.73
C GLY A 310 -5.03 -15.53 14.00
N LEU A 311 -3.78 -15.10 14.23
CA LEU A 311 -2.95 -15.54 15.36
C LEU A 311 -2.90 -14.48 16.47
N SER A 312 -3.09 -14.94 17.71
CA SER A 312 -2.96 -14.10 18.91
C SER A 312 -1.51 -13.73 19.22
N THR A 313 -1.33 -12.50 19.70
CA THR A 313 -0.05 -11.94 20.14
C THR A 313 -0.23 -11.19 21.47
N PRO A 314 0.83 -10.77 22.16
CA PRO A 314 0.69 -9.95 23.38
C PRO A 314 -0.09 -8.64 23.18
N LEU A 315 -0.09 -8.06 22.00
CA LEU A 315 -0.83 -6.82 21.73
C LEU A 315 -2.24 -7.06 21.19
N VAL A 316 -2.50 -8.22 20.58
CA VAL A 316 -3.80 -8.64 20.07
C VAL A 316 -4.05 -10.08 20.53
N PRO A 317 -4.56 -10.29 21.76
CA PRO A 317 -4.64 -11.62 22.36
C PRO A 317 -5.83 -12.47 21.89
N ASN A 318 -6.63 -11.99 20.93
CA ASN A 318 -7.77 -12.72 20.38
C ASN A 318 -7.30 -13.83 19.41
N PRO A 319 -7.56 -15.13 19.69
CA PRO A 319 -7.15 -16.22 18.83
C PRO A 319 -8.10 -16.46 17.64
N SER A 320 -9.23 -15.75 17.57
CA SER A 320 -10.20 -15.87 16.48
C SER A 320 -9.96 -14.87 15.34
N GLY A 321 -8.84 -14.12 15.38
CA GLY A 321 -8.50 -13.12 14.35
C GLY A 321 -9.63 -12.10 14.17
N ASP A 322 -10.11 -11.95 12.94
CA ASP A 322 -11.13 -10.97 12.53
C ASP A 322 -12.57 -11.54 12.53
N CYS A 323 -12.79 -12.73 13.11
CA CYS A 323 -14.12 -13.34 13.18
C CYS A 323 -15.14 -12.43 13.87
N THR A 324 -16.35 -12.38 13.32
CA THR A 324 -17.44 -11.52 13.82
C THR A 324 -18.55 -12.34 14.48
N ALA A 325 -19.50 -11.66 15.12
CA ALA A 325 -20.67 -12.30 15.70
C ALA A 325 -21.58 -13.01 14.65
N ALA A 326 -21.47 -12.62 13.38
CA ALA A 326 -22.15 -13.29 12.27
C ALA A 326 -21.52 -14.64 11.89
N GLN A 327 -20.36 -14.95 12.45
CA GLN A 327 -19.54 -16.13 12.14
C GLN A 327 -19.32 -17.01 13.38
N PRO A 328 -20.38 -17.55 14.02
CA PRO A 328 -20.25 -18.25 15.31
C PRO A 328 -19.38 -19.51 15.24
N ALA A 329 -19.32 -20.20 14.11
CA ALA A 329 -18.44 -21.36 13.93
C ALA A 329 -16.96 -20.93 13.91
N CYS A 330 -16.64 -19.74 13.37
CA CYS A 330 -15.33 -19.14 13.41
C CYS A 330 -14.91 -18.78 14.85
N LEU A 331 -15.77 -18.09 15.58
CA LEU A 331 -15.50 -17.70 16.99
C LEU A 331 -15.29 -18.90 17.93
N ASN A 332 -15.89 -20.05 17.64
CA ASN A 332 -15.80 -21.27 18.45
C ASN A 332 -14.81 -22.31 17.91
N ALA A 333 -14.03 -21.95 16.88
CA ALA A 333 -13.03 -22.86 16.32
C ALA A 333 -11.88 -23.13 17.33
N PRO A 334 -11.25 -24.33 17.26
CA PRO A 334 -10.06 -24.59 18.06
C PRO A 334 -8.93 -23.60 17.78
N ASN A 335 -8.19 -23.23 18.82
CA ASN A 335 -7.02 -22.36 18.74
C ASN A 335 -5.77 -23.07 19.23
N GLY A 336 -4.61 -22.48 18.99
CA GLY A 336 -3.29 -22.99 19.35
C GLY A 336 -2.71 -22.39 20.64
N ASN A 337 -3.51 -21.68 21.44
CA ASN A 337 -3.03 -21.05 22.67
C ASN A 337 -2.43 -22.07 23.63
N THR A 338 -1.24 -21.79 24.17
CA THR A 338 -0.55 -22.67 25.10
C THR A 338 -0.13 -21.91 26.37
N GLU A 339 -0.14 -22.60 27.53
CA GLU A 339 0.38 -22.03 28.77
C GLU A 339 1.87 -21.68 28.67
N ARG A 340 2.64 -22.47 27.92
CA ARG A 340 4.06 -22.22 27.64
C ARG A 340 4.29 -20.84 27.01
N ASP A 341 3.40 -20.42 26.14
CA ASP A 341 3.49 -19.18 25.38
C ASP A 341 2.60 -18.06 25.98
N GLY A 342 2.20 -18.21 27.25
CA GLY A 342 1.44 -17.22 28.02
C GLY A 342 -0.03 -17.13 27.63
N GLY A 343 -0.64 -18.22 27.16
CA GLY A 343 -2.02 -18.25 26.68
C GLY A 343 -2.19 -17.69 25.28
N LEU A 344 -1.13 -17.71 24.47
CA LEU A 344 -1.10 -17.17 23.11
C LEU A 344 -0.57 -18.20 22.11
N GLU A 345 -0.85 -18.01 20.82
CA GLU A 345 -0.19 -18.75 19.72
C GLU A 345 1.21 -18.21 19.45
N VAL A 346 1.36 -16.89 19.47
CA VAL A 346 2.65 -16.21 19.29
C VAL A 346 3.04 -15.54 20.62
N GLY A 347 3.69 -16.29 21.49
CA GLY A 347 4.15 -15.78 22.79
C GLY A 347 5.18 -14.65 22.64
N ALA A 348 5.37 -13.86 23.70
CA ALA A 348 6.16 -12.63 23.69
C ALA A 348 7.55 -12.80 23.08
N LYS A 349 8.27 -13.88 23.41
CA LYS A 349 9.64 -14.13 22.91
C LYS A 349 9.69 -14.35 21.38
N LEU A 350 8.74 -15.12 20.84
CA LEU A 350 8.65 -15.32 19.39
C LEU A 350 8.29 -14.01 18.69
N PHE A 351 7.34 -13.28 19.24
CA PHE A 351 6.91 -12.01 18.73
C PHE A 351 8.06 -10.98 18.69
N ASP A 352 8.83 -10.87 19.76
CA ASP A 352 10.01 -10.01 19.83
C ASP A 352 11.07 -10.34 18.76
N HIS A 353 11.25 -11.61 18.44
CA HIS A 353 12.17 -12.01 17.37
C HIS A 353 11.68 -11.57 15.98
N VAL A 354 10.38 -11.65 15.70
CA VAL A 354 9.82 -11.18 14.42
C VAL A 354 9.92 -9.66 14.31
N VAL A 355 9.61 -8.95 15.39
CA VAL A 355 9.78 -7.47 15.44
C VAL A 355 11.23 -7.09 15.19
N PHE A 356 12.17 -7.74 15.89
CA PHE A 356 13.60 -7.49 15.71
C PHE A 356 14.06 -7.78 14.28
N TYR A 357 13.61 -8.91 13.69
CA TYR A 357 13.87 -9.23 12.29
C TYR A 357 13.42 -8.12 11.37
N SER A 358 12.16 -7.70 11.49
CA SER A 358 11.57 -6.67 10.65
C SER A 358 12.30 -5.33 10.78
N GLN A 359 12.64 -4.92 12.00
CA GLN A 359 13.39 -3.68 12.25
C GLN A 359 14.81 -3.69 11.65
N ASN A 360 15.39 -4.87 11.46
CA ASN A 360 16.78 -5.04 11.06
C ASN A 360 16.97 -5.49 9.60
N LEU A 361 15.91 -5.51 8.79
CA LEU A 361 16.05 -5.67 7.35
C LEU A 361 16.74 -4.45 6.76
N ALA A 362 17.92 -4.68 6.18
CA ALA A 362 18.78 -3.62 5.70
C ALA A 362 18.26 -2.95 4.43
N VAL A 363 18.61 -1.69 4.26
CA VAL A 363 18.44 -0.98 2.99
C VAL A 363 19.62 -1.32 2.08
N PRO A 364 19.39 -1.69 0.80
CA PRO A 364 20.46 -1.89 -0.17
C PRO A 364 21.17 -0.57 -0.54
N PRO A 365 22.45 -0.58 -0.95
CA PRO A 365 23.12 0.61 -1.47
C PRO A 365 22.51 1.08 -2.78
N ARG A 366 22.64 2.39 -3.07
CA ARG A 366 22.23 2.95 -4.36
C ARG A 366 23.07 2.38 -5.50
N ARG A 367 22.41 2.17 -6.63
CA ARG A 367 23.06 1.68 -7.85
C ARG A 367 23.34 2.81 -8.83
N ASN A 368 24.37 2.65 -9.64
CA ASN A 368 24.71 3.60 -10.69
C ASN A 368 24.83 5.06 -10.21
N PHE A 369 25.26 5.25 -8.97
CA PHE A 369 25.28 6.53 -8.26
C PHE A 369 25.98 7.68 -9.02
N ASN A 370 27.03 7.35 -9.78
CA ASN A 370 27.82 8.32 -10.55
C ASN A 370 27.43 8.40 -12.05
N ASP A 371 26.38 7.67 -12.48
CA ASP A 371 25.93 7.71 -13.88
C ASP A 371 25.37 9.11 -14.19
N PRO A 372 25.84 9.77 -15.27
CA PRO A 372 25.33 11.09 -15.68
C PRO A 372 23.82 11.12 -15.91
N ALA A 373 23.22 10.04 -16.43
CA ALA A 373 21.78 9.97 -16.63
C ALA A 373 21.02 9.88 -15.29
N VAL A 374 21.54 9.16 -14.30
CA VAL A 374 21.01 9.12 -12.93
C VAL A 374 21.07 10.51 -12.30
N ASN A 375 22.20 11.23 -12.44
CA ASN A 375 22.35 12.59 -11.92
C ASN A 375 21.44 13.61 -12.63
N ARG A 376 21.24 13.45 -13.96
CA ARG A 376 20.22 14.24 -14.69
C ARG A 376 18.83 13.96 -14.14
N GLY A 377 18.49 12.68 -13.91
CA GLY A 377 17.21 12.26 -13.31
C GLY A 377 16.99 12.87 -11.93
N LYS A 378 18.04 12.93 -11.07
CA LYS A 378 17.97 13.62 -9.78
C LYS A 378 17.62 15.11 -9.94
N THR A 379 18.27 15.79 -10.86
CA THR A 379 17.97 17.20 -11.17
C THR A 379 16.51 17.39 -11.57
N LEU A 380 15.98 16.50 -12.43
CA LEU A 380 14.58 16.51 -12.86
C LEU A 380 13.62 16.24 -11.72
N PHE A 381 13.94 15.30 -10.84
CA PHE A 381 13.14 14.98 -9.65
C PHE A 381 12.95 16.21 -8.74
N TYR A 382 13.99 17.02 -8.56
CA TYR A 382 13.91 18.26 -7.80
C TYR A 382 13.20 19.37 -8.59
N ALA A 383 13.48 19.51 -9.89
CA ALA A 383 12.84 20.52 -10.73
C ALA A 383 11.33 20.34 -10.83
N LEU A 384 10.85 19.09 -10.80
CA LEU A 384 9.43 18.73 -10.79
C LEU A 384 8.82 18.71 -9.38
N ARG A 385 9.60 19.05 -8.33
CA ARG A 385 9.17 19.13 -6.94
C ARG A 385 8.72 17.77 -6.33
N CYS A 386 9.18 16.65 -6.87
CA CYS A 386 8.88 15.33 -6.30
C CYS A 386 9.38 15.21 -4.85
N GLN A 387 10.48 15.90 -4.50
CA GLN A 387 11.04 15.93 -3.15
C GLN A 387 10.17 16.66 -2.11
N SER A 388 9.11 17.37 -2.51
CA SER A 388 8.19 18.01 -1.58
C SER A 388 7.44 17.00 -0.72
N CYS A 389 7.08 15.83 -1.28
CA CYS A 389 6.54 14.67 -0.56
C CYS A 389 7.62 13.61 -0.33
N HIS A 390 8.38 13.29 -1.38
CA HIS A 390 9.51 12.34 -1.29
C HIS A 390 10.76 13.03 -0.71
N THR A 391 10.65 13.53 0.53
CA THR A 391 11.75 14.16 1.27
C THR A 391 12.99 13.28 1.26
N PRO A 392 14.14 13.80 0.78
CA PRO A 392 15.31 12.96 0.53
C PRO A 392 15.90 12.30 1.77
N SER A 393 16.07 13.03 2.87
CA SER A 393 16.83 12.52 4.00
C SER A 393 16.29 12.90 5.37
N PHE A 394 16.63 12.06 6.35
CA PHE A 394 16.43 12.27 7.79
C PHE A 394 17.66 11.84 8.58
N THR A 395 17.69 12.21 9.86
CA THR A 395 18.63 11.64 10.82
C THR A 395 17.86 10.87 11.87
N THR A 396 18.19 9.60 12.09
CA THR A 396 17.53 8.77 13.09
C THR A 396 17.87 9.22 14.52
N GLY A 397 16.95 9.04 15.44
CA GLY A 397 17.15 9.27 16.88
C GLY A 397 18.02 8.19 17.52
N LYS A 398 18.04 8.15 18.83
CA LYS A 398 18.61 7.05 19.61
C LYS A 398 17.63 5.89 19.63
N VAL A 399 18.09 4.70 19.26
CA VAL A 399 17.35 3.44 19.36
C VAL A 399 18.00 2.59 20.47
N GLU A 400 17.25 2.32 21.52
CA GLU A 400 17.77 1.56 22.65
C GLU A 400 18.11 0.12 22.24
N GLY A 401 19.27 -0.36 22.66
CA GLY A 401 19.75 -1.71 22.30
C GLY A 401 20.16 -1.90 20.83
N GLN A 402 19.98 -0.89 19.95
CA GLN A 402 20.29 -0.97 18.53
C GLN A 402 21.15 0.23 18.07
N PRO A 403 22.42 0.30 18.48
CA PRO A 403 23.27 1.45 18.17
C PRO A 403 23.52 1.65 16.68
N HIS A 404 23.48 0.57 15.87
CA HIS A 404 23.67 0.61 14.43
C HIS A 404 22.50 1.29 13.69
N LEU A 405 21.30 1.38 14.29
CA LEU A 405 20.17 2.15 13.77
C LEU A 405 20.13 3.59 14.30
N SER A 406 20.96 3.90 15.33
CA SER A 406 20.93 5.20 16.02
C SER A 406 21.77 6.25 15.31
N LYS A 407 21.24 7.50 15.24
CA LYS A 407 21.93 8.68 14.69
C LYS A 407 22.47 8.47 13.27
N GLN A 408 21.78 7.68 12.47
CA GLN A 408 22.11 7.47 11.05
C GLN A 408 21.54 8.60 10.21
N LYS A 409 22.33 9.21 9.32
CA LYS A 409 21.77 9.98 8.22
C LYS A 409 21.30 8.99 7.16
N ILE A 410 20.00 9.02 6.83
CA ILE A 410 19.33 8.07 5.93
C ILE A 410 18.67 8.81 4.77
N TRP A 411 18.50 8.14 3.61
CA TRP A 411 17.88 8.71 2.42
C TRP A 411 16.68 7.84 1.95
N PRO A 412 15.55 7.89 2.69
CA PRO A 412 14.37 7.08 2.37
C PRO A 412 13.52 7.66 1.23
N TYR A 413 13.68 8.94 0.90
CA TYR A 413 12.82 9.64 -0.07
C TYR A 413 11.34 9.51 0.26
N THR A 414 10.97 9.91 1.45
CA THR A 414 9.60 9.99 1.99
C THR A 414 9.55 11.00 3.12
N ASP A 415 8.41 11.64 3.34
CA ASP A 415 8.15 12.45 4.53
C ASP A 415 7.32 11.71 5.59
N LEU A 416 6.79 10.51 5.27
CA LEU A 416 5.86 9.71 6.06
C LEU A 416 4.50 10.38 6.33
N LEU A 417 4.17 11.45 5.62
CA LEU A 417 2.92 12.17 5.74
C LEU A 417 1.85 11.62 4.79
N LEU A 418 0.61 11.98 5.06
CA LEU A 418 -0.55 11.74 4.21
C LEU A 418 -0.68 12.89 3.21
N HIS A 419 -0.92 12.55 1.95
CA HIS A 419 -1.18 13.50 0.88
C HIS A 419 -2.41 13.08 0.07
N ASP A 420 -3.24 14.07 -0.33
CA ASP A 420 -4.36 13.84 -1.26
C ASP A 420 -3.80 13.51 -2.65
N MET A 421 -3.98 12.26 -3.06
CA MET A 421 -3.53 11.75 -4.37
C MET A 421 -4.62 11.82 -5.43
N GLY A 422 -5.73 12.48 -5.17
CA GLY A 422 -6.86 12.70 -6.07
C GLY A 422 -7.72 11.46 -6.30
N GLU A 423 -8.81 11.65 -7.03
CA GLU A 423 -9.85 10.64 -7.28
C GLU A 423 -9.32 9.37 -7.99
N GLY A 424 -8.25 9.51 -8.78
CA GLY A 424 -7.67 8.38 -9.52
C GLY A 424 -7.12 7.28 -8.61
N LEU A 425 -6.61 7.64 -7.45
CA LEU A 425 -6.05 6.72 -6.45
C LEU A 425 -6.94 6.56 -5.20
N ALA A 426 -8.08 7.23 -5.14
CA ALA A 426 -9.01 7.15 -4.02
C ALA A 426 -9.55 5.73 -3.82
N ASP A 427 -9.61 5.29 -2.56
CA ASP A 427 -10.33 4.09 -2.13
C ASP A 427 -11.64 4.44 -1.40
N ASN A 428 -11.88 5.73 -1.16
CA ASN A 428 -13.02 6.28 -0.43
C ASN A 428 -13.19 5.73 0.99
N ARG A 429 -12.16 5.09 1.55
CA ARG A 429 -12.15 4.52 2.90
C ARG A 429 -11.26 5.37 3.82
N PRO A 430 -11.83 6.13 4.77
CA PRO A 430 -11.05 6.79 5.80
C PRO A 430 -10.34 5.79 6.72
N GLU A 431 -9.16 6.18 7.26
CA GLU A 431 -8.41 5.39 8.24
C GLU A 431 -7.68 6.32 9.21
N GLY A 432 -8.14 6.41 10.45
CA GLY A 432 -7.67 7.41 11.40
C GLY A 432 -8.03 8.81 10.92
N MET A 433 -7.02 9.65 10.71
CA MET A 433 -7.19 10.98 10.15
C MET A 433 -7.10 11.02 8.61
N ALA A 434 -6.65 9.94 7.99
CA ALA A 434 -6.59 9.86 6.54
C ALA A 434 -8.00 9.77 5.95
N ASP A 435 -8.31 10.58 4.95
CA ASP A 435 -9.53 10.45 4.17
C ASP A 435 -9.41 9.39 3.06
N GLY A 436 -10.46 9.26 2.21
CA GLY A 436 -10.51 8.28 1.15
C GLY A 436 -9.56 8.53 -0.02
N ARG A 437 -8.92 9.71 -0.12
CA ARG A 437 -7.99 10.09 -1.20
C ARG A 437 -6.54 10.16 -0.72
N GLU A 438 -6.33 10.16 0.58
CA GLU A 438 -5.01 10.34 1.16
C GLU A 438 -4.26 9.02 1.34
N TRP A 439 -2.97 9.09 0.99
CA TRP A 439 -2.01 8.00 1.12
C TRP A 439 -0.71 8.50 1.73
N ARG A 440 -0.08 7.66 2.56
CA ARG A 440 1.24 7.95 3.11
C ARG A 440 2.29 7.87 1.99
N THR A 441 3.14 8.89 1.90
CA THR A 441 4.29 8.85 0.98
C THR A 441 5.14 7.60 1.24
N ALA A 442 5.21 6.71 0.25
CA ALA A 442 6.03 5.50 0.35
C ALA A 442 7.52 5.84 0.20
N PRO A 443 8.44 5.18 0.95
CA PRO A 443 9.86 5.30 0.72
C PRO A 443 10.22 4.76 -0.67
N LEU A 444 11.22 5.37 -1.33
CA LEU A 444 11.64 4.99 -2.67
C LEU A 444 12.89 4.10 -2.70
N TRP A 445 13.59 3.92 -1.59
CA TRP A 445 14.78 3.05 -1.53
C TRP A 445 14.47 1.61 -1.94
N GLY A 446 15.39 0.99 -2.67
CA GLY A 446 15.25 -0.36 -3.18
C GLY A 446 14.22 -0.53 -4.31
N LEU A 447 13.52 0.53 -4.74
CA LEU A 447 12.40 0.41 -5.69
C LEU A 447 12.81 -0.28 -7.00
N GLY A 448 13.96 0.06 -7.55
CA GLY A 448 14.44 -0.55 -8.79
C GLY A 448 14.90 -2.02 -8.67
N LEU A 449 15.01 -2.55 -7.45
CA LEU A 449 15.26 -3.98 -7.21
C LEU A 449 13.97 -4.82 -7.16
N THR A 450 12.80 -4.20 -7.22
CA THR A 450 11.50 -4.90 -7.11
C THR A 450 11.37 -6.05 -8.10
N ARG A 451 11.76 -5.87 -9.37
CA ARG A 451 11.74 -6.96 -10.37
C ARG A 451 12.62 -8.14 -9.98
N LEU A 452 13.83 -7.86 -9.48
CA LEU A 452 14.78 -8.89 -9.08
C LEU A 452 14.27 -9.68 -7.87
N VAL A 453 13.80 -8.98 -6.84
CA VAL A 453 13.39 -9.55 -5.55
C VAL A 453 12.01 -10.20 -5.65
N SER A 454 11.00 -9.44 -6.09
CA SER A 454 9.59 -9.86 -6.06
C SER A 454 9.12 -10.51 -7.37
N GLY A 455 9.91 -10.42 -8.45
CA GLY A 455 9.58 -11.03 -9.75
C GLY A 455 8.58 -10.21 -10.60
N HIS A 456 8.24 -8.99 -10.19
CA HIS A 456 7.29 -8.12 -10.90
C HIS A 456 7.67 -6.64 -10.76
N THR A 457 6.94 -5.75 -11.46
CA THR A 457 7.13 -4.29 -11.39
C THR A 457 5.79 -3.58 -11.18
N GLN A 458 4.94 -4.14 -10.30
CA GLN A 458 3.64 -3.55 -10.00
C GLN A 458 3.75 -2.65 -8.76
N PHE A 459 3.37 -1.38 -8.90
CA PHE A 459 3.56 -0.32 -7.91
C PHE A 459 2.24 0.30 -7.45
N LEU A 460 2.31 1.26 -6.54
CA LEU A 460 1.21 1.88 -5.78
C LEU A 460 0.61 0.94 -4.73
N HIS A 461 -0.40 1.42 -3.99
CA HIS A 461 -0.99 0.69 -2.86
C HIS A 461 -1.69 -0.61 -3.27
N ASP A 462 -2.16 -0.68 -4.50
CA ASP A 462 -2.92 -1.80 -5.06
C ASP A 462 -2.24 -2.49 -6.26
N GLY A 463 -1.03 -2.07 -6.60
CA GLY A 463 -0.26 -2.67 -7.69
C GLY A 463 -0.77 -2.37 -9.10
N ARG A 464 -1.68 -1.39 -9.27
CA ARG A 464 -2.24 -1.06 -10.59
C ARG A 464 -1.21 -0.58 -11.60
N ALA A 465 -0.17 0.12 -11.17
CA ALA A 465 0.89 0.61 -12.03
C ALA A 465 1.89 -0.49 -12.36
N ARG A 466 2.09 -0.78 -13.64
CA ARG A 466 2.96 -1.85 -14.16
C ARG A 466 4.42 -1.41 -14.31
N SER A 467 4.69 -0.11 -14.12
CA SER A 467 6.02 0.49 -14.21
C SER A 467 6.11 1.73 -13.30
N ILE A 468 7.32 2.23 -13.10
CA ILE A 468 7.55 3.51 -12.40
C ILE A 468 6.89 4.66 -13.19
N GLU A 469 6.93 4.64 -14.54
CA GLU A 469 6.25 5.63 -15.36
C GLU A 469 4.75 5.66 -15.10
N GLU A 470 4.08 4.51 -15.13
CA GLU A 470 2.65 4.44 -14.80
C GLU A 470 2.37 4.91 -13.37
N ALA A 471 3.24 4.58 -12.40
CA ALA A 471 3.09 5.05 -11.03
C ALA A 471 3.15 6.58 -10.95
N ILE A 472 4.10 7.22 -11.63
CA ILE A 472 4.18 8.69 -11.71
C ILE A 472 2.93 9.28 -12.37
N LEU A 473 2.45 8.68 -13.45
CA LEU A 473 1.29 9.18 -14.20
C LEU A 473 -0.04 9.00 -13.46
N TRP A 474 -0.11 8.11 -12.48
CA TRP A 474 -1.25 7.98 -11.58
C TRP A 474 -1.29 9.05 -10.47
N HIS A 475 -0.18 9.75 -10.21
CA HIS A 475 -0.15 10.84 -9.24
C HIS A 475 -1.12 11.96 -9.66
N ALA A 476 -1.96 12.42 -8.70
CA ALA A 476 -2.91 13.50 -8.91
C ALA A 476 -3.08 14.29 -7.60
N GLY A 477 -4.16 15.02 -7.40
CA GLY A 477 -4.32 15.84 -6.19
C GLY A 477 -3.14 16.77 -5.99
N GLU A 478 -2.49 16.71 -4.84
CA GLU A 478 -1.31 17.53 -4.49
C GLU A 478 -0.11 17.28 -5.42
N ALA A 479 0.02 16.07 -5.94
CA ALA A 479 1.11 15.70 -6.85
C ALA A 479 0.82 15.97 -8.34
N LYS A 480 -0.34 16.57 -8.67
CA LYS A 480 -0.77 16.83 -10.07
C LYS A 480 0.26 17.64 -10.86
N SER A 481 0.82 18.67 -10.26
CA SER A 481 1.81 19.53 -10.93
C SER A 481 3.09 18.77 -11.30
N ALA A 482 3.59 17.90 -10.41
CA ALA A 482 4.75 17.05 -10.66
C ALA A 482 4.48 16.04 -11.79
N ARG A 483 3.30 15.39 -11.78
CA ARG A 483 2.86 14.47 -12.84
C ARG A 483 2.78 15.18 -14.20
N ASP A 484 2.12 16.33 -14.25
CA ASP A 484 1.92 17.07 -15.51
C ASP A 484 3.27 17.57 -16.04
N GLY A 485 4.17 18.00 -15.16
CA GLY A 485 5.56 18.32 -15.50
C GLY A 485 6.32 17.14 -16.08
N TYR A 486 6.20 15.96 -15.47
CA TYR A 486 6.78 14.71 -16.00
C TYR A 486 6.22 14.37 -17.40
N ALA A 487 4.90 14.44 -17.57
CA ALA A 487 4.25 14.16 -18.85
C ALA A 487 4.70 15.11 -19.98
N ALA A 488 5.14 16.33 -19.64
CA ALA A 488 5.64 17.31 -20.58
C ALA A 488 7.14 17.16 -20.91
N LEU A 489 7.89 16.30 -20.19
CA LEU A 489 9.32 16.06 -20.45
C LEU A 489 9.53 15.38 -21.81
N SER A 490 10.73 15.60 -22.37
CA SER A 490 11.23 14.77 -23.48
C SER A 490 11.37 13.30 -23.04
N LYS A 491 11.30 12.37 -23.97
CA LYS A 491 11.51 10.95 -23.69
C LYS A 491 12.83 10.69 -22.96
N ALA A 492 13.92 11.33 -23.37
CA ALA A 492 15.25 11.18 -22.75
C ALA A 492 15.25 11.66 -21.29
N ASP A 493 14.57 12.76 -20.97
CA ASP A 493 14.47 13.26 -19.61
C ASP A 493 13.56 12.38 -18.74
N ARG A 494 12.45 11.84 -19.28
CA ARG A 494 11.62 10.86 -18.56
C ARG A 494 12.43 9.61 -18.20
N GLU A 495 13.17 9.05 -19.17
CA GLU A 495 14.05 7.91 -18.94
C GLU A 495 15.14 8.20 -17.90
N ALA A 496 15.72 9.40 -17.91
CA ALA A 496 16.69 9.82 -16.91
C ALA A 496 16.08 9.88 -15.50
N LEU A 497 14.86 10.44 -15.35
CA LEU A 497 14.15 10.48 -14.07
C LEU A 497 13.84 9.07 -13.57
N ILE A 498 13.37 8.16 -14.44
CA ILE A 498 13.13 6.76 -14.09
C ILE A 498 14.41 6.09 -13.60
N LYS A 499 15.55 6.26 -14.32
CA LYS A 499 16.85 5.74 -13.90
C LYS A 499 17.27 6.22 -12.52
N PHE A 500 17.01 7.49 -12.20
CA PHE A 500 17.26 8.02 -10.86
C PHE A 500 16.42 7.27 -9.80
N VAL A 501 15.11 7.15 -10.01
CA VAL A 501 14.23 6.44 -9.07
C VAL A 501 14.63 4.95 -8.96
N GLU A 502 15.00 4.32 -10.07
CA GLU A 502 15.51 2.95 -10.07
C GLU A 502 16.85 2.80 -9.34
N SER A 503 17.65 3.87 -9.27
CA SER A 503 18.93 3.85 -8.57
C SER A 503 18.80 3.86 -7.06
N LEU A 504 17.66 4.36 -6.55
CA LEU A 504 17.38 4.43 -5.12
C LEU A 504 17.09 3.05 -4.54
#